data_131cf7f291cd85e244455bfcfae1e9d6
#
_entry.id   131cf7f291cd85e244455bfcfae1e9d6
#
_cell.length_a   1.000
_cell.length_b   1.000
_cell.length_c   1.000
_cell.angle_alpha   90.00
_cell.angle_beta   90.00
_cell.angle_gamma   90.00
#
_symmetry.space_group_name_H-M   'P 1'
#
loop_
_entity.id
_entity.type
_entity.pdbx_description
1 polymer ?
#
loop_
_entity_poly.entity_id
_entity_poly.type
_entity_poly.pdbx_seq_one_letter_code
_entity_poly.pdbx_strand_id
1 'polypeptide(L)'
;LWDSDPFDAKIKDDIIYGRGASDDKGGMLIPILSFEALLTSNGSLPVNVKFFFEGQEEILSPQLPEFVAKHKSLLTCDMLFSADGLQWAADEAMMVMGLKGLVGIEIELKGPKGDQHSGLHGGAIQNPIMALSHLIASMKNTEGKITVDGFYDDVLELLDDEKEEIAAVPYHEENYKKELGVSELFGEPGYTTRERLWARPTLDLNGIWGGYQGEGSKTVHPSKAHAKITCRLVANQDPDKIFDCLKSHVIDNLSPGITAEVKRLPGNGDPFLIPRGHNASKVAKDILEEVYGKEPYITRLGGTIPVSAIFLKELGVHTTMFGFSIGDENLHAPNEFFRLKNFRRGLRAYCLLLE
;
A
#
# COMPACT_ATOMS: atom_id res chain seq x y z
N LEU A 1 -17.61 13.82 17.14
CA LEU A 1 -16.33 13.69 16.47
C LEU A 1 -16.18 14.69 15.31
N TRP A 2 -17.28 15.04 14.61
CA TRP A 2 -17.32 16.06 13.57
C TRP A 2 -17.83 17.39 14.12
N ASP A 3 -17.24 18.51 13.68
CA ASP A 3 -17.66 19.85 14.08
C ASP A 3 -18.90 20.34 13.30
N SER A 4 -19.19 19.70 12.17
CA SER A 4 -20.39 19.91 11.34
C SER A 4 -20.91 18.58 10.81
N ASP A 5 -22.11 18.56 10.23
CA ASP A 5 -22.62 17.37 9.57
C ASP A 5 -21.66 16.93 8.44
N PRO A 6 -21.12 15.70 8.47
CA PRO A 6 -20.15 15.22 7.47
C PRO A 6 -20.74 15.13 6.06
N PHE A 7 -22.05 15.11 5.90
CA PHE A 7 -22.74 15.00 4.61
C PHE A 7 -23.39 16.31 4.15
N ASP A 8 -23.24 17.40 4.93
CA ASP A 8 -23.61 18.75 4.55
C ASP A 8 -22.34 19.61 4.45
N ALA A 9 -21.72 19.60 3.25
CA ALA A 9 -20.44 20.24 3.02
C ALA A 9 -20.43 21.74 3.37
N LYS A 10 -19.43 22.17 4.12
CA LYS A 10 -19.23 23.56 4.53
C LYS A 10 -17.95 24.12 3.92
N ILE A 11 -18.06 25.31 3.33
CA ILE A 11 -16.88 26.05 2.85
C ILE A 11 -16.57 27.14 3.87
N LYS A 12 -15.32 27.12 4.36
CA LYS A 12 -14.77 28.12 5.27
C LYS A 12 -13.29 28.32 4.98
N ASP A 13 -12.84 29.57 4.90
CA ASP A 13 -11.42 29.94 4.72
C ASP A 13 -10.74 29.23 3.52
N ASP A 14 -11.43 29.17 2.38
CA ASP A 14 -10.99 28.49 1.13
C ASP A 14 -10.78 26.97 1.29
N ILE A 15 -11.47 26.35 2.24
CA ILE A 15 -11.46 24.92 2.55
C ILE A 15 -12.90 24.41 2.53
N ILE A 16 -13.13 23.27 1.89
CA ILE A 16 -14.40 22.54 1.94
C ILE A 16 -14.28 21.38 2.94
N TYR A 17 -15.17 21.30 3.91
CA TYR A 17 -15.25 20.25 4.94
C TYR A 17 -16.42 19.32 4.62
N GLY A 18 -16.18 18.02 4.69
CA GLY A 18 -17.18 16.98 4.51
C GLY A 18 -16.56 15.61 4.28
N ARG A 19 -17.31 14.55 4.55
CA ARG A 19 -16.83 13.18 4.27
C ARG A 19 -16.66 12.95 2.77
N GLY A 20 -15.45 12.50 2.39
CA GLY A 20 -15.06 12.29 0.99
C GLY A 20 -14.69 13.60 0.28
N ALA A 21 -14.51 14.72 1.01
CA ALA A 21 -14.11 15.97 0.38
C ALA A 21 -12.74 15.88 -0.27
N SER A 22 -11.79 15.19 0.37
CA SER A 22 -10.45 14.92 -0.15
C SER A 22 -10.35 13.51 -0.76
N ASP A 23 -11.01 12.54 -0.17
CA ASP A 23 -10.94 11.12 -0.56
C ASP A 23 -12.34 10.55 -0.88
N ASP A 24 -12.78 10.62 -2.17
CA ASP A 24 -12.16 11.23 -3.33
C ASP A 24 -13.17 12.05 -4.16
N LYS A 25 -14.25 12.57 -3.56
CA LYS A 25 -15.27 13.36 -4.30
C LYS A 25 -14.68 14.64 -4.90
N GLY A 26 -13.74 15.28 -4.20
CA GLY A 26 -13.04 16.46 -4.69
C GLY A 26 -12.17 16.13 -5.90
N GLY A 27 -11.34 15.07 -5.80
CA GLY A 27 -10.53 14.59 -6.90
C GLY A 27 -11.36 14.17 -8.11
N MET A 28 -12.42 13.38 -7.88
CA MET A 28 -13.34 12.93 -8.92
C MET A 28 -14.03 14.09 -9.66
N LEU A 29 -14.38 15.17 -8.96
CA LEU A 29 -15.08 16.32 -9.53
C LEU A 29 -14.18 17.18 -10.43
N ILE A 30 -12.88 17.23 -10.17
CA ILE A 30 -11.91 18.02 -10.93
C ILE A 30 -11.92 17.68 -12.44
N PRO A 31 -11.70 16.42 -12.87
CA PRO A 31 -11.76 16.10 -14.29
C PRO A 31 -13.13 16.38 -14.91
N ILE A 32 -14.24 16.12 -14.21
CA ILE A 32 -15.59 16.37 -14.73
C ILE A 32 -15.77 17.85 -15.09
N LEU A 33 -15.42 18.76 -14.19
CA LEU A 33 -15.56 20.21 -14.41
C LEU A 33 -14.55 20.73 -15.45
N SER A 34 -13.36 20.15 -15.52
CA SER A 34 -12.37 20.49 -16.57
C SER A 34 -12.90 20.12 -17.95
N PHE A 35 -13.53 18.95 -18.09
CA PHE A 35 -14.20 18.54 -19.33
C PHE A 35 -15.35 19.46 -19.71
N GLU A 36 -16.20 19.79 -18.74
CA GLU A 36 -17.31 20.72 -18.96
C GLU A 36 -16.82 22.08 -19.45
N ALA A 37 -15.74 22.61 -18.85
CA ALA A 37 -15.15 23.88 -19.24
C ALA A 37 -14.62 23.83 -20.68
N LEU A 38 -13.86 22.78 -21.06
CA LEU A 38 -13.32 22.63 -22.39
C LEU A 38 -14.41 22.39 -23.45
N LEU A 39 -15.41 21.58 -23.16
CA LEU A 39 -16.53 21.36 -24.07
C LEU A 39 -17.35 22.66 -24.28
N THR A 40 -17.52 23.44 -23.22
CA THR A 40 -18.26 24.71 -23.29
C THR A 40 -17.48 25.75 -24.10
N SER A 41 -16.17 25.83 -23.97
CA SER A 41 -15.32 26.82 -24.67
C SER A 41 -14.99 26.38 -26.11
N ASN A 42 -14.71 25.13 -26.35
CA ASN A 42 -14.16 24.65 -27.63
C ASN A 42 -15.17 23.85 -28.46
N GLY A 43 -16.31 23.44 -27.86
CA GLY A 43 -17.34 22.61 -28.51
C GLY A 43 -16.96 21.15 -28.72
N SER A 44 -15.70 20.79 -28.54
CA SER A 44 -15.19 19.41 -28.63
C SER A 44 -13.92 19.24 -27.82
N LEU A 45 -13.57 17.97 -27.54
CA LEU A 45 -12.28 17.61 -26.96
C LEU A 45 -11.34 17.09 -28.04
N PRO A 46 -10.03 17.28 -27.93
CA PRO A 46 -9.05 16.78 -28.90
C PRO A 46 -8.84 15.25 -28.79
N VAL A 47 -9.28 14.63 -27.71
CA VAL A 47 -9.14 13.19 -27.41
C VAL A 47 -10.46 12.55 -27.02
N ASN A 48 -10.56 11.24 -27.20
CA ASN A 48 -11.68 10.46 -26.65
C ASN A 48 -11.46 10.21 -25.16
N VAL A 49 -12.50 10.40 -24.36
CA VAL A 49 -12.41 10.23 -22.92
C VAL A 49 -13.44 9.22 -22.44
N LYS A 50 -13.00 8.39 -21.50
CA LYS A 50 -13.85 7.46 -20.75
C LYS A 50 -13.73 7.79 -19.28
N PHE A 51 -14.86 8.00 -18.62
CA PHE A 51 -14.93 8.09 -17.18
C PHE A 51 -15.23 6.72 -16.60
N PHE A 52 -14.43 6.31 -15.64
CA PHE A 52 -14.64 5.09 -14.87
C PHE A 52 -14.75 5.47 -13.40
N PHE A 53 -15.93 5.26 -12.81
CA PHE A 53 -16.19 5.52 -11.40
C PHE A 53 -16.31 4.20 -10.66
N GLU A 54 -15.54 4.03 -9.62
CA GLU A 54 -15.50 2.87 -8.77
C GLU A 54 -16.01 3.23 -7.38
N GLY A 55 -16.89 2.42 -6.80
CA GLY A 55 -17.57 2.72 -5.55
C GLY A 55 -17.23 1.76 -4.41
N GLN A 56 -16.20 0.91 -4.56
CA GLN A 56 -15.80 -0.10 -3.59
C GLN A 56 -14.30 -0.03 -3.22
N GLU A 57 -13.62 1.07 -3.57
CA GLU A 57 -12.19 1.22 -3.35
C GLU A 57 -11.83 0.99 -1.88
N GLU A 58 -12.58 1.60 -0.96
CA GLU A 58 -12.43 1.53 0.50
C GLU A 58 -12.59 0.13 1.11
N ILE A 59 -13.10 -0.81 0.33
CA ILE A 59 -13.21 -2.23 0.71
C ILE A 59 -12.40 -3.15 -0.22
N LEU A 60 -11.34 -2.61 -0.86
CA LEU A 60 -10.41 -3.31 -1.74
C LEU A 60 -11.02 -3.79 -3.07
N SER A 61 -12.07 -3.15 -3.55
CA SER A 61 -12.67 -3.36 -4.88
C SER A 61 -12.90 -4.83 -5.27
N PRO A 62 -13.61 -5.64 -4.46
CA PRO A 62 -13.66 -7.10 -4.62
C PRO A 62 -14.27 -7.57 -5.95
N GLN A 63 -15.10 -6.74 -6.59
CA GLN A 63 -15.77 -7.08 -7.87
C GLN A 63 -15.06 -6.49 -9.09
N LEU A 64 -14.09 -5.61 -8.89
CA LEU A 64 -13.40 -4.90 -9.97
C LEU A 64 -12.65 -5.83 -10.93
N PRO A 65 -11.91 -6.87 -10.50
CA PRO A 65 -11.21 -7.77 -11.41
C PRO A 65 -12.14 -8.42 -12.43
N GLU A 66 -13.27 -8.95 -11.97
CA GLU A 66 -14.27 -9.60 -12.85
C GLU A 66 -14.91 -8.59 -13.80
N PHE A 67 -15.26 -7.40 -13.28
CA PHE A 67 -15.84 -6.34 -14.08
C PHE A 67 -14.90 -5.90 -15.21
N VAL A 68 -13.64 -5.60 -14.90
CA VAL A 68 -12.65 -5.16 -15.89
C VAL A 68 -12.39 -6.27 -16.92
N ALA A 69 -12.21 -7.51 -16.48
CA ALA A 69 -12.02 -8.65 -17.37
C ALA A 69 -13.19 -8.82 -18.36
N LYS A 70 -14.43 -8.65 -17.89
CA LYS A 70 -15.66 -8.77 -18.71
C LYS A 70 -15.83 -7.61 -19.69
N HIS A 71 -15.36 -6.41 -19.35
CA HIS A 71 -15.60 -5.19 -20.11
C HIS A 71 -14.32 -4.62 -20.76
N LYS A 72 -13.29 -5.44 -21.02
CA LYS A 72 -12.01 -5.03 -21.60
C LYS A 72 -12.17 -4.17 -22.86
N SER A 73 -13.00 -4.59 -23.81
CA SER A 73 -13.20 -3.85 -25.07
C SER A 73 -13.78 -2.44 -24.86
N LEU A 74 -14.65 -2.28 -23.87
CA LEU A 74 -15.20 -0.98 -23.49
C LEU A 74 -14.16 -0.10 -22.81
N LEU A 75 -13.29 -0.71 -22.00
CA LEU A 75 -12.32 -0.02 -21.16
C LEU A 75 -10.95 0.22 -21.81
N THR A 76 -10.71 -0.36 -23.02
CA THR A 76 -9.47 -0.14 -23.77
C THR A 76 -9.16 1.37 -23.89
N CYS A 77 -7.95 1.77 -23.56
CA CYS A 77 -7.45 3.15 -23.62
C CYS A 77 -5.94 3.16 -23.86
N ASP A 78 -5.41 4.29 -24.32
CA ASP A 78 -3.98 4.50 -24.55
C ASP A 78 -3.28 4.96 -23.27
N MET A 79 -3.97 5.73 -22.42
CA MET A 79 -3.49 6.26 -21.15
C MET A 79 -4.60 6.20 -20.10
N LEU A 80 -4.21 6.01 -18.84
CA LEU A 80 -5.11 5.97 -17.70
C LEU A 80 -4.59 6.90 -16.60
N PHE A 81 -5.44 7.84 -16.18
CA PHE A 81 -5.16 8.75 -15.07
C PHE A 81 -6.18 8.50 -13.96
N SER A 82 -5.68 8.34 -12.73
CA SER A 82 -6.52 8.26 -11.54
C SER A 82 -6.60 9.64 -10.89
N ALA A 83 -7.82 10.11 -10.66
CA ALA A 83 -8.03 11.33 -9.90
C ALA A 83 -7.81 11.14 -8.39
N ASP A 84 -7.87 9.91 -7.93
CA ASP A 84 -7.45 9.54 -6.58
C ASP A 84 -5.92 9.54 -6.49
N GLY A 85 -5.40 10.34 -5.57
CA GLY A 85 -3.96 10.47 -5.35
C GLY A 85 -3.60 11.70 -4.55
N LEU A 86 -2.40 11.68 -3.99
CA LEU A 86 -1.90 12.73 -3.11
C LEU A 86 -0.82 13.57 -3.77
N GLN A 87 -0.73 14.82 -3.34
CA GLN A 87 0.43 15.68 -3.53
C GLN A 87 1.27 15.73 -2.25
N TRP A 88 2.56 16.11 -2.37
CA TRP A 88 3.48 16.11 -1.25
C TRP A 88 3.08 17.11 -0.15
N ALA A 89 2.76 18.31 -0.57
CA ALA A 89 2.27 19.39 0.29
C ALA A 89 1.45 20.39 -0.53
N ALA A 90 0.87 21.39 0.13
CA ALA A 90 -0.01 22.38 -0.51
C ALA A 90 0.64 23.11 -1.70
N ASP A 91 1.96 23.29 -1.70
CA ASP A 91 2.71 23.98 -2.76
C ASP A 91 3.87 23.12 -3.31
N GLU A 92 3.83 21.82 -3.10
CA GLU A 92 4.84 20.88 -3.59
C GLU A 92 4.15 19.64 -4.18
N ALA A 93 4.45 19.41 -5.46
CA ALA A 93 3.91 18.27 -6.18
C ALA A 93 4.69 16.99 -5.90
N MET A 94 4.00 15.85 -6.03
CA MET A 94 4.66 14.55 -6.16
C MET A 94 4.04 13.69 -7.25
N MET A 95 4.84 12.79 -7.79
CA MET A 95 4.40 11.72 -8.68
C MET A 95 4.65 10.37 -8.02
N VAL A 96 3.60 9.59 -7.88
CA VAL A 96 3.69 8.23 -7.37
C VAL A 96 3.99 7.28 -8.52
N MET A 97 5.22 6.75 -8.56
CA MET A 97 5.66 5.83 -9.59
C MET A 97 5.51 4.36 -9.21
N GLY A 98 5.28 4.04 -7.95
CA GLY A 98 5.15 2.66 -7.49
C GLY A 98 4.35 2.50 -6.21
N LEU A 99 3.73 1.34 -6.09
CA LEU A 99 2.93 0.91 -4.93
C LEU A 99 3.40 -0.46 -4.52
N LYS A 100 3.42 -0.74 -3.21
CA LYS A 100 3.73 -2.08 -2.71
C LYS A 100 2.54 -3.02 -2.87
N GLY A 101 2.86 -4.27 -3.19
CA GLY A 101 1.92 -5.37 -3.10
C GLY A 101 1.73 -5.85 -1.66
N LEU A 102 0.87 -6.82 -1.48
CA LEU A 102 0.56 -7.40 -0.18
C LEU A 102 0.30 -8.91 -0.30
N VAL A 103 0.90 -9.69 0.57
CA VAL A 103 0.50 -11.06 0.84
C VAL A 103 0.43 -11.30 2.35
N GLY A 104 -0.64 -11.93 2.82
CA GLY A 104 -0.82 -12.30 4.22
C GLY A 104 -0.93 -13.80 4.42
N ILE A 105 -0.37 -14.31 5.51
CA ILE A 105 -0.52 -15.70 5.92
C ILE A 105 -0.94 -15.83 7.38
N GLU A 106 -1.66 -16.90 7.66
CA GLU A 106 -1.90 -17.38 9.02
C GLU A 106 -1.26 -18.76 9.18
N ILE A 107 -0.49 -18.93 10.24
CA ILE A 107 0.17 -20.17 10.62
C ILE A 107 -0.51 -20.72 11.86
N GLU A 108 -0.99 -21.97 11.82
CA GLU A 108 -1.40 -22.75 12.98
C GLU A 108 -0.40 -23.90 13.15
N LEU A 109 0.32 -23.93 14.26
CA LEU A 109 1.13 -25.06 14.68
C LEU A 109 0.33 -25.95 15.63
N LYS A 110 0.39 -27.27 15.42
CA LYS A 110 -0.25 -28.29 16.24
C LYS A 110 0.81 -29.21 16.81
N GLY A 111 0.77 -29.41 18.12
CA GLY A 111 1.60 -30.34 18.87
C GLY A 111 0.80 -31.53 19.39
N PRO A 112 0.73 -31.74 20.71
CA PRO A 112 0.01 -32.87 21.31
C PRO A 112 -1.50 -32.79 21.02
N LYS A 113 -2.19 -33.93 21.09
CA LYS A 113 -3.64 -34.06 20.81
C LYS A 113 -4.53 -33.09 21.62
N GLY A 114 -4.06 -32.66 22.78
CA GLY A 114 -4.71 -31.70 23.67
C GLY A 114 -3.67 -31.10 24.61
N ASP A 115 -4.07 -30.10 25.37
CA ASP A 115 -3.19 -29.47 26.35
C ASP A 115 -2.71 -30.51 27.38
N GLN A 116 -1.42 -30.50 27.70
CA GLN A 116 -0.75 -31.46 28.55
C GLN A 116 -0.21 -30.81 29.82
N HIS A 117 -0.09 -31.57 30.91
CA HIS A 117 0.55 -31.07 32.12
C HIS A 117 2.05 -30.96 31.93
N SER A 118 2.59 -29.71 32.04
CA SER A 118 4.01 -29.44 31.75
C SER A 118 4.99 -30.13 32.69
N GLY A 119 4.59 -30.39 33.96
CA GLY A 119 5.40 -31.15 34.90
C GLY A 119 5.51 -32.63 34.60
N LEU A 120 4.53 -33.20 33.86
CA LEU A 120 4.55 -34.60 33.47
C LEU A 120 5.16 -34.87 32.11
N HIS A 121 5.05 -33.94 31.18
CA HIS A 121 5.42 -34.12 29.78
C HIS A 121 6.48 -33.13 29.30
N GLY A 122 6.89 -32.14 30.13
CA GLY A 122 7.95 -31.22 29.84
C GLY A 122 9.27 -31.95 29.59
N GLY A 123 9.99 -31.58 28.53
CA GLY A 123 11.21 -32.27 28.09
C GLY A 123 10.98 -33.56 27.27
N ALA A 124 9.73 -34.07 27.18
CA ALA A 124 9.40 -35.23 26.37
C ALA A 124 8.68 -34.85 25.04
N ILE A 125 7.96 -33.74 25.03
CA ILE A 125 7.24 -33.25 23.83
C ILE A 125 7.59 -31.80 23.55
N GLN A 126 7.52 -31.45 22.27
CA GLN A 126 7.77 -30.07 21.83
C GLN A 126 6.58 -29.16 22.16
N ASN A 127 6.87 -28.00 22.68
CA ASN A 127 5.88 -26.95 22.95
C ASN A 127 5.60 -26.16 21.66
N PRO A 128 4.35 -26.09 21.15
CA PRO A 128 4.03 -25.37 19.93
C PRO A 128 4.37 -23.87 19.98
N ILE A 129 4.28 -23.23 21.14
CA ILE A 129 4.66 -21.81 21.27
C ILE A 129 6.18 -21.64 21.10
N MET A 130 6.99 -22.51 21.72
CA MET A 130 8.43 -22.48 21.54
C MET A 130 8.84 -22.77 20.08
N ALA A 131 8.18 -23.77 19.47
CA ALA A 131 8.40 -24.08 18.06
C ALA A 131 8.04 -22.89 17.15
N LEU A 132 6.90 -22.24 17.40
CA LEU A 132 6.48 -21.05 16.66
C LEU A 132 7.44 -19.87 16.85
N SER A 133 7.93 -19.66 18.07
CA SER A 133 8.90 -18.59 18.36
C SER A 133 10.20 -18.77 17.58
N HIS A 134 10.73 -20.01 17.54
CA HIS A 134 11.93 -20.34 16.74
C HIS A 134 11.67 -20.19 15.24
N LEU A 135 10.52 -20.64 14.77
CA LEU A 135 10.12 -20.53 13.36
C LEU A 135 10.04 -19.07 12.93
N ILE A 136 9.37 -18.20 13.69
CA ILE A 136 9.28 -16.77 13.38
C ILE A 136 10.66 -16.11 13.42
N ALA A 137 11.48 -16.42 14.42
CA ALA A 137 12.83 -15.89 14.53
C ALA A 137 13.74 -16.34 13.37
N SER A 138 13.45 -17.46 12.71
CA SER A 138 14.19 -17.92 11.52
C SER A 138 13.80 -17.18 10.24
N MET A 139 12.67 -16.47 10.20
CA MET A 139 12.19 -15.76 8.99
C MET A 139 12.87 -14.41 8.78
N LYS A 140 13.47 -13.83 9.81
CA LYS A 140 14.12 -12.53 9.75
C LYS A 140 15.30 -12.50 10.72
N ASN A 141 16.47 -12.06 10.25
CA ASN A 141 17.64 -11.98 11.10
C ASN A 141 17.61 -10.76 12.04
N THR A 142 18.56 -10.71 12.96
CA THR A 142 18.68 -9.63 13.97
C THR A 142 18.98 -8.26 13.36
N GLU A 143 19.45 -8.21 12.12
CA GLU A 143 19.72 -6.97 11.37
C GLU A 143 18.50 -6.49 10.56
N GLY A 144 17.40 -7.25 10.54
CA GLY A 144 16.17 -6.87 9.86
C GLY A 144 16.02 -7.38 8.42
N LYS A 145 16.97 -8.22 7.93
CA LYS A 145 16.88 -8.86 6.63
C LYS A 145 16.00 -10.12 6.71
N ILE A 146 15.12 -10.32 5.74
CA ILE A 146 14.29 -11.52 5.61
C ILE A 146 15.18 -12.69 5.18
N THR A 147 15.00 -13.84 5.81
CA THR A 147 15.82 -15.04 5.63
C THR A 147 15.05 -16.22 5.04
N VAL A 148 13.88 -15.96 4.51
CA VAL A 148 13.07 -16.94 3.77
C VAL A 148 13.68 -17.13 2.38
N ASP A 149 14.02 -18.37 2.04
CA ASP A 149 14.61 -18.70 0.75
C ASP A 149 13.67 -18.31 -0.41
N GLY A 150 14.25 -17.72 -1.46
CA GLY A 150 13.52 -17.25 -2.64
C GLY A 150 12.77 -15.92 -2.45
N PHE A 151 12.73 -15.35 -1.23
CA PHE A 151 11.96 -14.14 -0.95
C PHE A 151 12.45 -12.91 -1.73
N TYR A 152 13.76 -12.81 -1.98
CA TYR A 152 14.37 -11.68 -2.69
C TYR A 152 14.68 -11.95 -4.17
N ASP A 153 14.41 -13.14 -4.69
CA ASP A 153 14.86 -13.56 -6.04
C ASP A 153 14.44 -12.59 -7.15
N ASP A 154 13.24 -12.03 -7.03
CA ASP A 154 12.66 -11.14 -8.04
C ASP A 154 12.73 -9.66 -7.64
N VAL A 155 13.35 -9.33 -6.50
CA VAL A 155 13.47 -7.94 -6.04
C VAL A 155 14.48 -7.20 -6.90
N LEU A 156 14.02 -6.12 -7.52
CA LEU A 156 14.88 -5.25 -8.30
C LEU A 156 15.72 -4.35 -7.38
N GLU A 157 17.02 -4.27 -7.67
CA GLU A 157 17.89 -3.31 -7.01
C GLU A 157 17.61 -1.89 -7.53
N LEU A 158 17.68 -0.91 -6.63
CA LEU A 158 17.53 0.49 -6.99
C LEU A 158 18.70 0.95 -7.87
N LEU A 159 18.39 1.58 -8.98
CA LEU A 159 19.36 2.30 -9.79
C LEU A 159 19.87 3.56 -9.05
N ASP A 160 21.04 4.06 -9.42
CA ASP A 160 21.63 5.21 -8.71
C ASP A 160 20.77 6.47 -8.87
N ASP A 161 20.19 6.69 -10.04
CA ASP A 161 19.25 7.78 -10.28
C ASP A 161 17.92 7.65 -9.51
N GLU A 162 17.45 6.41 -9.26
CA GLU A 162 16.29 6.18 -8.38
C GLU A 162 16.61 6.50 -6.91
N LYS A 163 17.83 6.20 -6.45
CA LYS A 163 18.30 6.59 -5.11
C LYS A 163 18.39 8.11 -4.98
N GLU A 164 18.87 8.80 -6.02
CA GLU A 164 18.92 10.26 -6.06
C GLU A 164 17.52 10.88 -6.00
N GLU A 165 16.55 10.35 -6.77
CA GLU A 165 15.14 10.74 -6.71
C GLU A 165 14.54 10.56 -5.31
N ILE A 166 14.78 9.41 -4.66
CA ILE A 166 14.32 9.14 -3.30
C ILE A 166 14.97 10.09 -2.29
N ALA A 167 16.26 10.37 -2.45
CA ALA A 167 17.01 11.26 -1.55
C ALA A 167 16.60 12.73 -1.70
N ALA A 168 16.13 13.15 -2.89
CA ALA A 168 15.65 14.51 -3.14
C ALA A 168 14.35 14.84 -2.39
N VAL A 169 13.57 13.84 -1.99
CA VAL A 169 12.33 14.05 -1.26
C VAL A 169 12.64 14.50 0.18
N PRO A 170 12.02 15.56 0.72
CA PRO A 170 12.29 16.04 2.08
C PRO A 170 12.06 14.97 3.14
N TYR A 171 13.05 14.72 3.98
CA TYR A 171 12.99 13.76 5.07
C TYR A 171 13.84 14.22 6.27
N HIS A 172 13.23 14.22 7.44
CA HIS A 172 13.89 14.57 8.70
C HIS A 172 13.74 13.41 9.69
N GLU A 173 14.77 12.60 9.81
CA GLU A 173 14.74 11.36 10.60
C GLU A 173 14.33 11.61 12.07
N GLU A 174 14.85 12.66 12.70
CA GLU A 174 14.49 12.99 14.09
C GLU A 174 13.01 13.35 14.26
N ASN A 175 12.43 14.05 13.29
CA ASN A 175 11.00 14.35 13.30
C ASN A 175 10.17 13.06 13.12
N TYR A 176 10.60 12.18 12.23
CA TYR A 176 9.95 10.90 11.98
C TYR A 176 10.02 9.99 13.21
N LYS A 177 11.18 9.89 13.88
CA LYS A 177 11.31 9.15 15.15
C LYS A 177 10.39 9.71 16.23
N LYS A 178 10.33 11.04 16.34
CA LYS A 178 9.47 11.72 17.32
C LYS A 178 7.98 11.48 17.06
N GLU A 179 7.57 11.52 15.81
CA GLU A 179 6.18 11.24 15.39
C GLU A 179 5.77 9.81 15.73
N LEU A 180 6.66 8.85 15.48
CA LEU A 180 6.42 7.43 15.81
C LEU A 180 6.61 7.11 17.30
N GLY A 181 7.23 7.99 18.09
CA GLY A 181 7.50 7.75 19.50
C GLY A 181 8.61 6.71 19.76
N VAL A 182 9.56 6.56 18.82
CA VAL A 182 10.67 5.61 18.93
C VAL A 182 12.02 6.34 19.07
N SER A 183 12.96 5.71 19.78
CA SER A 183 14.33 6.26 19.92
C SER A 183 15.23 5.95 18.73
N GLU A 184 15.00 4.81 18.07
CA GLU A 184 15.81 4.31 16.96
C GLU A 184 14.93 3.75 15.86
N LEU A 185 15.39 3.86 14.61
CA LEU A 185 14.77 3.20 13.46
C LEU A 185 15.47 1.87 13.20
N PHE A 186 14.68 0.91 12.68
CA PHE A 186 15.15 -0.45 12.41
C PHE A 186 14.75 -0.89 11.01
N GLY A 187 15.59 -1.70 10.37
CA GLY A 187 15.28 -2.32 9.08
C GLY A 187 16.53 -2.78 8.33
N GLU A 188 16.32 -3.32 7.13
CA GLU A 188 17.34 -3.94 6.31
C GLU A 188 18.59 -3.03 6.16
N PRO A 189 19.81 -3.53 6.47
CA PRO A 189 21.03 -2.74 6.37
C PRO A 189 21.39 -2.40 4.92
N GLY A 190 22.11 -1.31 4.72
CA GLY A 190 22.54 -0.86 3.40
C GLY A 190 21.52 0.03 2.67
N TYR A 191 20.35 0.25 3.24
CA TYR A 191 19.31 1.11 2.68
C TYR A 191 18.92 2.20 3.67
N THR A 192 18.65 3.39 3.16
CA THR A 192 18.05 4.48 3.94
C THR A 192 16.63 4.12 4.40
N THR A 193 16.12 4.81 5.39
CA THR A 193 14.74 4.56 5.87
C THR A 193 13.72 4.70 4.75
N ARG A 194 13.89 5.69 3.87
CA ARG A 194 12.96 5.93 2.77
C ARG A 194 13.06 4.86 1.68
N GLU A 195 14.26 4.38 1.36
CA GLU A 195 14.44 3.26 0.43
C GLU A 195 13.77 1.99 0.98
N ARG A 196 13.88 1.72 2.30
CA ARG A 196 13.18 0.59 2.95
C ARG A 196 11.67 0.72 2.84
N LEU A 197 11.14 1.90 3.13
CA LEU A 197 9.69 2.15 3.06
C LEU A 197 9.13 2.00 1.66
N TRP A 198 9.89 2.37 0.61
CA TRP A 198 9.38 2.50 -0.75
C TRP A 198 9.81 1.39 -1.70
N ALA A 199 11.03 0.88 -1.54
CA ALA A 199 11.66 0.01 -2.53
C ALA A 199 12.13 -1.34 -1.97
N ARG A 200 12.03 -1.58 -0.66
CA ARG A 200 12.38 -2.89 -0.09
C ARG A 200 11.14 -3.62 0.42
N PRO A 201 11.05 -4.94 0.24
CA PRO A 201 9.93 -5.71 0.77
C PRO A 201 10.00 -5.80 2.29
N THR A 202 8.87 -6.08 2.95
CA THR A 202 8.82 -6.27 4.39
C THR A 202 8.16 -7.60 4.76
N LEU A 203 8.49 -8.10 5.94
CA LEU A 203 7.81 -9.20 6.61
C LEU A 203 7.52 -8.75 8.04
N ASP A 204 6.24 -8.64 8.38
CA ASP A 204 5.77 -8.10 9.65
C ASP A 204 4.84 -9.07 10.34
N LEU A 205 5.16 -9.36 11.64
CA LEU A 205 4.34 -10.18 12.50
C LEU A 205 3.22 -9.33 13.09
N ASN A 206 1.99 -9.55 12.63
CA ASN A 206 0.83 -8.75 13.04
C ASN A 206 0.11 -9.32 14.26
N GLY A 207 0.29 -10.62 14.55
CA GLY A 207 -0.30 -11.29 15.70
C GLY A 207 0.38 -12.60 16.00
N ILE A 208 0.48 -12.92 17.30
CA ILE A 208 0.96 -14.19 17.81
C ILE A 208 0.13 -14.55 19.04
N TRP A 209 -0.36 -15.79 19.12
CA TRP A 209 -1.12 -16.26 20.29
C TRP A 209 -1.04 -17.77 20.47
N GLY A 210 -1.35 -18.20 21.69
CA GLY A 210 -1.38 -19.58 22.11
C GLY A 210 -1.19 -19.72 23.62
N GLY A 211 -1.43 -20.88 24.17
CA GLY A 211 -1.27 -21.17 25.59
C GLY A 211 -2.25 -20.41 26.49
N TYR A 212 -1.92 -20.35 27.77
CA TYR A 212 -2.75 -19.69 28.76
C TYR A 212 -2.51 -18.17 28.78
N GLN A 213 -3.59 -17.41 28.62
CA GLN A 213 -3.57 -15.94 28.58
C GLN A 213 -4.40 -15.29 29.71
N GLY A 214 -4.93 -16.10 30.64
CA GLY A 214 -5.67 -15.60 31.80
C GLY A 214 -4.76 -15.08 32.91
N GLU A 215 -5.36 -14.52 33.96
CA GLU A 215 -4.66 -14.08 35.16
C GLU A 215 -3.98 -15.25 35.89
N GLY A 216 -2.82 -15.03 36.48
CA GLY A 216 -2.01 -16.02 37.15
C GLY A 216 -1.21 -16.93 36.23
N SER A 217 -0.88 -18.12 36.65
CA SER A 217 -0.11 -19.13 35.91
C SER A 217 -0.83 -20.43 35.76
N LYS A 218 -0.60 -21.12 34.63
CA LYS A 218 -1.10 -22.50 34.40
C LYS A 218 0.07 -23.35 33.89
N THR A 219 0.34 -24.46 34.59
CA THR A 219 1.42 -25.39 34.24
C THR A 219 1.01 -26.32 33.10
N VAL A 220 0.92 -25.75 31.86
CA VAL A 220 0.41 -26.39 30.69
C VAL A 220 1.38 -26.34 29.51
N HIS A 221 1.48 -27.44 28.77
CA HIS A 221 1.92 -27.48 27.39
C HIS A 221 0.70 -27.29 26.49
N PRO A 222 0.58 -26.17 25.76
CA PRO A 222 -0.55 -25.98 24.87
C PRO A 222 -0.50 -26.97 23.69
N SER A 223 -1.65 -27.25 23.13
CA SER A 223 -1.76 -28.11 21.94
C SER A 223 -1.57 -27.37 20.65
N LYS A 224 -1.71 -26.04 20.65
CA LYS A 224 -1.61 -25.18 19.46
C LYS A 224 -0.92 -23.86 19.74
N ALA A 225 -0.37 -23.27 18.67
CA ALA A 225 0.09 -21.88 18.63
C ALA A 225 -0.18 -21.28 17.25
N HIS A 226 -0.37 -19.98 17.18
CA HIS A 226 -0.80 -19.26 15.96
C HIS A 226 0.00 -18.01 15.73
N ALA A 227 0.21 -17.67 14.46
CA ALA A 227 0.75 -16.37 14.04
C ALA A 227 0.05 -15.84 12.79
N LYS A 228 -0.03 -14.52 12.67
CA LYS A 228 -0.41 -13.81 11.46
C LYS A 228 0.75 -12.94 11.00
N ILE A 229 1.08 -13.06 9.73
CA ILE A 229 2.19 -12.35 9.09
C ILE A 229 1.67 -11.68 7.84
N THR A 230 2.09 -10.44 7.62
CA THR A 230 1.91 -9.77 6.33
C THR A 230 3.25 -9.39 5.75
N CYS A 231 3.37 -9.51 4.42
CA CYS A 231 4.54 -9.08 3.67
C CYS A 231 4.12 -8.00 2.69
N ARG A 232 4.76 -6.83 2.75
CA ARG A 232 4.67 -5.85 1.68
C ARG A 232 5.66 -6.22 0.59
N LEU A 233 5.17 -6.31 -0.63
CA LEU A 233 5.94 -6.73 -1.79
C LEU A 233 6.35 -5.53 -2.64
N VAL A 234 7.48 -5.63 -3.33
CA VAL A 234 7.94 -4.59 -4.25
C VAL A 234 7.84 -5.06 -5.69
N ALA A 235 8.01 -4.15 -6.63
CA ALA A 235 7.93 -4.45 -8.05
C ALA A 235 8.65 -5.75 -8.42
N ASN A 236 8.05 -6.49 -9.34
CA ASN A 236 8.50 -7.77 -9.86
C ASN A 236 8.29 -8.99 -8.92
N GLN A 237 7.96 -8.80 -7.64
CA GLN A 237 7.58 -9.93 -6.78
C GLN A 237 6.15 -10.38 -7.08
N ASP A 238 5.96 -11.69 -7.11
CA ASP A 238 4.66 -12.35 -7.29
C ASP A 238 4.11 -12.78 -5.92
N PRO A 239 2.90 -12.35 -5.51
CA PRO A 239 2.29 -12.73 -4.25
C PRO A 239 2.09 -14.26 -4.10
N ASP A 240 1.86 -15.00 -5.19
CA ASP A 240 1.70 -16.45 -5.15
C ASP A 240 3.05 -17.13 -4.90
N LYS A 241 4.10 -16.69 -5.60
CA LYS A 241 5.47 -17.18 -5.36
C LYS A 241 5.93 -16.91 -3.92
N ILE A 242 5.68 -15.71 -3.41
CA ILE A 242 6.06 -15.37 -2.03
C ILE A 242 5.27 -16.18 -1.01
N PHE A 243 3.97 -16.42 -1.24
CA PHE A 243 3.18 -17.31 -0.40
C PHE A 243 3.80 -18.71 -0.35
N ASP A 244 4.21 -19.26 -1.49
CA ASP A 244 4.84 -20.59 -1.56
C ASP A 244 6.21 -20.61 -0.87
N CYS A 245 7.03 -19.58 -1.00
CA CYS A 245 8.29 -19.44 -0.26
C CYS A 245 8.06 -19.45 1.26
N LEU A 246 7.08 -18.66 1.75
CA LEU A 246 6.74 -18.61 3.17
C LEU A 246 6.23 -19.97 3.67
N LYS A 247 5.36 -20.63 2.90
CA LYS A 247 4.82 -21.94 3.24
C LYS A 247 5.92 -23.02 3.28
N SER A 248 6.81 -23.03 2.31
CA SER A 248 7.95 -23.95 2.30
C SER A 248 8.86 -23.72 3.50
N HIS A 249 9.20 -22.46 3.80
CA HIS A 249 10.00 -22.11 4.97
C HIS A 249 9.37 -22.62 6.28
N VAL A 250 8.03 -22.49 6.43
CA VAL A 250 7.32 -23.03 7.60
C VAL A 250 7.49 -24.53 7.69
N ILE A 251 7.25 -25.25 6.59
CA ILE A 251 7.29 -26.73 6.59
C ILE A 251 8.71 -27.25 6.83
N ASP A 252 9.71 -26.66 6.20
CA ASP A 252 11.11 -27.10 6.26
C ASP A 252 11.75 -26.83 7.63
N ASN A 253 11.22 -25.88 8.41
CA ASN A 253 11.73 -25.50 9.73
C ASN A 253 10.85 -25.99 10.89
N LEU A 254 9.98 -26.99 10.66
CA LEU A 254 9.17 -27.57 11.73
C LEU A 254 10.02 -28.35 12.72
N SER A 255 9.79 -28.11 14.00
CA SER A 255 10.36 -28.92 15.07
C SER A 255 9.76 -30.34 15.08
N PRO A 256 10.50 -31.37 15.52
CA PRO A 256 9.99 -32.73 15.66
C PRO A 256 8.68 -32.78 16.49
N GLY A 257 7.69 -33.53 16.01
CA GLY A 257 6.40 -33.70 16.69
C GLY A 257 5.43 -32.53 16.54
N ILE A 258 5.77 -31.51 15.74
CA ILE A 258 4.90 -30.39 15.38
C ILE A 258 4.43 -30.56 13.93
N THR A 259 3.18 -30.24 13.68
CA THR A 259 2.61 -30.08 12.32
C THR A 259 2.13 -28.66 12.12
N ALA A 260 2.09 -28.19 10.88
CA ALA A 260 1.64 -26.85 10.53
C ALA A 260 0.49 -26.87 9.53
N GLU A 261 -0.41 -25.91 9.68
CA GLU A 261 -1.34 -25.49 8.66
C GLU A 261 -1.03 -24.02 8.32
N VAL A 262 -0.79 -23.73 7.03
CA VAL A 262 -0.51 -22.38 6.54
C VAL A 262 -1.64 -21.97 5.61
N LYS A 263 -2.34 -20.91 5.97
CA LYS A 263 -3.47 -20.37 5.21
C LYS A 263 -3.09 -18.99 4.65
N ARG A 264 -3.49 -18.74 3.42
CA ARG A 264 -3.43 -17.39 2.84
C ARG A 264 -4.55 -16.54 3.43
N LEU A 265 -4.22 -15.32 3.85
CA LEU A 265 -5.21 -14.36 4.32
C LEU A 265 -5.85 -13.64 3.10
N PRO A 266 -7.07 -13.13 3.21
CA PRO A 266 -7.68 -12.30 2.19
C PRO A 266 -6.96 -10.93 2.08
N GLY A 267 -7.23 -10.19 1.00
CA GLY A 267 -6.68 -8.84 0.80
C GLY A 267 -5.28 -8.83 0.19
N ASN A 268 -4.94 -9.83 -0.63
CA ASN A 268 -3.68 -9.81 -1.39
C ASN A 268 -3.76 -8.83 -2.56
N GLY A 269 -2.61 -8.28 -2.97
CA GLY A 269 -2.50 -7.39 -4.11
C GLY A 269 -1.13 -7.45 -4.75
N ASP A 270 -1.10 -7.38 -6.07
CA ASP A 270 0.15 -7.30 -6.82
C ASP A 270 0.85 -5.95 -6.57
N PRO A 271 2.18 -5.89 -6.53
CA PRO A 271 2.90 -4.63 -6.54
C PRO A 271 2.75 -3.95 -7.91
N PHE A 272 2.91 -2.64 -7.91
CA PHE A 272 2.77 -1.84 -9.11
C PHE A 272 3.95 -0.89 -9.26
N LEU A 273 4.51 -0.79 -10.47
CA LEU A 273 5.57 0.15 -10.79
C LEU A 273 5.38 0.66 -12.22
N ILE A 274 5.39 1.96 -12.40
CA ILE A 274 5.37 2.60 -13.72
C ILE A 274 6.79 2.59 -14.29
N PRO A 275 7.00 2.08 -15.50
CA PRO A 275 8.32 2.10 -16.14
C PRO A 275 8.85 3.51 -16.33
N ARG A 276 10.15 3.69 -16.14
CA ARG A 276 10.80 4.98 -16.42
C ARG A 276 10.57 5.41 -17.87
N GLY A 277 10.26 6.68 -18.04
CA GLY A 277 9.99 7.25 -19.36
C GLY A 277 8.63 6.92 -19.93
N HIS A 278 7.69 6.37 -19.14
CA HIS A 278 6.31 6.16 -19.55
C HIS A 278 5.66 7.49 -19.99
N ASN A 279 4.98 7.48 -21.14
CA ASN A 279 4.47 8.70 -21.75
C ASN A 279 3.49 9.48 -20.86
N ALA A 280 2.52 8.78 -20.25
CA ALA A 280 1.56 9.44 -19.37
C ALA A 280 2.25 10.09 -18.15
N SER A 281 3.29 9.45 -17.60
CA SER A 281 4.05 10.01 -16.48
C SER A 281 4.87 11.24 -16.87
N LYS A 282 5.42 11.28 -18.10
CA LYS A 282 6.11 12.47 -18.61
C LYS A 282 5.15 13.66 -18.74
N VAL A 283 4.00 13.42 -19.36
CA VAL A 283 2.96 14.46 -19.51
C VAL A 283 2.50 14.95 -18.12
N ALA A 284 2.22 14.04 -17.19
CA ALA A 284 1.85 14.40 -15.83
C ALA A 284 2.95 15.23 -15.13
N LYS A 285 4.23 14.86 -15.29
CA LYS A 285 5.37 15.57 -14.70
C LYS A 285 5.43 17.01 -15.21
N ASP A 286 5.38 17.19 -16.53
CA ASP A 286 5.47 18.50 -17.16
C ASP A 286 4.32 19.42 -16.73
N ILE A 287 3.11 18.89 -16.64
CA ILE A 287 1.93 19.62 -16.16
C ILE A 287 2.06 19.98 -14.69
N LEU A 288 2.48 19.03 -13.84
CA LEU A 288 2.66 19.31 -12.41
C LEU A 288 3.74 20.38 -12.20
N GLU A 289 4.84 20.33 -12.95
CA GLU A 289 5.87 21.39 -12.91
C GLU A 289 5.30 22.75 -13.30
N GLU A 290 4.47 22.83 -14.34
CA GLU A 290 3.82 24.07 -14.76
C GLU A 290 2.86 24.63 -13.70
N VAL A 291 1.98 23.78 -13.12
CA VAL A 291 0.95 24.27 -12.20
C VAL A 291 1.46 24.52 -10.78
N TYR A 292 2.59 23.91 -10.39
CA TYR A 292 3.24 24.14 -9.10
C TYR A 292 4.43 25.10 -9.19
N GLY A 293 4.98 25.33 -10.41
CA GLY A 293 6.17 26.15 -10.63
C GLY A 293 7.46 25.50 -10.12
N LYS A 294 7.44 24.20 -9.85
CA LYS A 294 8.56 23.39 -9.36
C LYS A 294 8.43 21.97 -9.88
N GLU A 295 9.55 21.30 -10.10
CA GLU A 295 9.61 19.90 -10.44
C GLU A 295 8.97 19.04 -9.33
N PRO A 296 8.09 18.08 -9.67
CA PRO A 296 7.47 17.20 -8.69
C PRO A 296 8.48 16.20 -8.11
N TYR A 297 8.33 15.86 -6.84
CA TYR A 297 9.07 14.77 -6.24
C TYR A 297 8.65 13.43 -6.86
N ILE A 298 9.60 12.59 -7.19
CA ILE A 298 9.35 11.22 -7.64
C ILE A 298 9.29 10.31 -6.42
N THR A 299 8.15 9.69 -6.20
CA THR A 299 7.88 8.93 -4.98
C THR A 299 7.40 7.53 -5.28
N ARG A 300 7.47 6.65 -4.27
CA ARG A 300 6.76 5.38 -4.22
C ARG A 300 6.01 5.33 -2.89
N LEU A 301 4.91 4.60 -2.83
CA LEU A 301 4.15 4.45 -1.59
C LEU A 301 4.29 3.03 -1.03
N GLY A 302 4.33 2.93 0.30
CA GLY A 302 4.34 1.65 1.02
C GLY A 302 2.97 0.97 1.05
N GLY A 303 1.91 1.68 0.67
CA GLY A 303 0.55 1.16 0.58
C GLY A 303 0.31 0.33 -0.68
N THR A 304 -0.82 -0.38 -0.68
CA THR A 304 -1.29 -1.18 -1.82
C THR A 304 -2.60 -0.58 -2.29
N ILE A 305 -2.66 -0.19 -3.57
CA ILE A 305 -3.89 0.24 -4.25
C ILE A 305 -4.18 -0.80 -5.34
N PRO A 306 -5.07 -1.77 -5.08
CA PRO A 306 -5.29 -2.90 -5.97
C PRO A 306 -5.74 -2.51 -7.38
N VAL A 307 -6.48 -1.42 -7.51
CA VAL A 307 -7.05 -0.92 -8.77
C VAL A 307 -5.98 -0.75 -9.85
N SER A 308 -4.82 -0.15 -9.52
CA SER A 308 -3.73 0.07 -10.47
C SER A 308 -3.12 -1.22 -11.02
N ALA A 309 -2.94 -2.22 -10.15
CA ALA A 309 -2.44 -3.53 -10.55
C ALA A 309 -3.47 -4.30 -11.39
N ILE A 310 -4.77 -4.19 -11.08
CA ILE A 310 -5.86 -4.82 -11.85
C ILE A 310 -5.90 -4.24 -13.27
N PHE A 311 -5.85 -2.93 -13.44
CA PHE A 311 -5.84 -2.31 -14.76
C PHE A 311 -4.60 -2.69 -15.57
N LEU A 312 -3.43 -2.73 -14.96
CA LEU A 312 -2.21 -3.19 -15.62
C LEU A 312 -2.35 -4.64 -16.09
N LYS A 313 -2.82 -5.53 -15.21
CA LYS A 313 -3.01 -6.96 -15.50
C LYS A 313 -4.05 -7.20 -16.58
N GLU A 314 -5.19 -6.54 -16.51
CA GLU A 314 -6.34 -6.82 -17.37
C GLU A 314 -6.33 -6.00 -18.67
N LEU A 315 -5.87 -4.77 -18.67
CA LEU A 315 -5.89 -3.87 -19.83
C LEU A 315 -4.49 -3.64 -20.43
N GLY A 316 -3.42 -3.98 -19.71
CA GLY A 316 -2.05 -3.69 -20.15
C GLY A 316 -1.66 -2.20 -20.05
N VAL A 317 -2.41 -1.39 -19.29
CA VAL A 317 -2.21 0.05 -19.18
C VAL A 317 -1.82 0.42 -17.75
N HIS A 318 -0.75 1.21 -17.61
CA HIS A 318 -0.32 1.73 -16.31
C HIS A 318 -1.21 2.90 -15.87
N THR A 319 -1.60 2.89 -14.60
CA THR A 319 -2.34 3.99 -13.98
C THR A 319 -1.38 5.07 -13.52
N THR A 320 -1.50 6.29 -14.06
CA THR A 320 -0.80 7.46 -13.56
C THR A 320 -1.67 8.15 -12.51
N MET A 321 -1.19 8.21 -11.26
CA MET A 321 -1.87 8.93 -10.19
C MET A 321 -1.79 10.43 -10.46
N PHE A 322 -2.94 11.11 -10.54
CA PHE A 322 -3.02 12.53 -10.90
C PHE A 322 -4.08 13.23 -10.04
N GLY A 323 -4.07 12.90 -8.73
CA GLY A 323 -4.93 13.53 -7.72
C GLY A 323 -4.30 14.80 -7.14
N PHE A 324 -5.09 15.57 -6.39
CA PHE A 324 -4.68 16.88 -5.83
C PHE A 324 -4.96 17.00 -4.32
N SER A 325 -5.30 15.91 -3.67
CA SER A 325 -5.43 15.81 -2.21
C SER A 325 -4.08 15.88 -1.52
N ILE A 326 -4.06 16.13 -0.20
CA ILE A 326 -2.84 16.18 0.61
C ILE A 326 -3.02 15.33 1.86
N GLY A 327 -1.95 14.67 2.31
CA GLY A 327 -2.01 13.73 3.42
C GLY A 327 -2.44 14.33 4.77
N ASP A 328 -2.43 15.65 4.95
CA ASP A 328 -2.87 16.35 6.17
C ASP A 328 -4.35 16.78 6.15
N GLU A 329 -5.12 16.33 5.16
CA GLU A 329 -6.54 16.68 4.98
C GLU A 329 -7.51 15.76 5.75
N ASN A 330 -7.02 15.10 6.81
CA ASN A 330 -7.79 14.20 7.67
C ASN A 330 -8.53 13.08 6.91
N LEU A 331 -7.85 12.49 5.91
CA LEU A 331 -8.39 11.33 5.20
C LEU A 331 -8.75 10.23 6.20
N HIS A 332 -9.89 9.55 6.00
CA HIS A 332 -10.47 8.52 6.88
C HIS A 332 -10.75 8.96 8.32
N ALA A 333 -10.62 10.28 8.64
CA ALA A 333 -10.85 10.83 9.97
C ALA A 333 -12.04 11.81 10.01
N PRO A 334 -12.54 12.18 11.20
CA PRO A 334 -13.48 13.29 11.35
C PRO A 334 -12.87 14.62 10.90
N ASN A 335 -13.72 15.53 10.46
CA ASN A 335 -13.34 16.84 9.93
C ASN A 335 -12.41 16.74 8.70
N GLU A 336 -12.62 15.72 7.87
CA GLU A 336 -12.01 15.64 6.56
C GLU A 336 -12.31 16.89 5.75
N PHE A 337 -11.30 17.37 5.03
CA PHE A 337 -11.41 18.60 4.27
C PHE A 337 -10.58 18.57 2.99
N PHE A 338 -10.91 19.45 2.04
CA PHE A 338 -10.14 19.65 0.82
C PHE A 338 -9.88 21.13 0.58
N ARG A 339 -8.64 21.47 0.20
CA ARG A 339 -8.23 22.86 -0.07
C ARG A 339 -8.70 23.30 -1.45
N LEU A 340 -9.52 24.35 -1.53
CA LEU A 340 -10.00 24.86 -2.81
C LEU A 340 -8.88 25.43 -3.69
N LYS A 341 -7.74 25.82 -3.11
CA LYS A 341 -6.52 26.17 -3.87
C LYS A 341 -6.05 24.97 -4.71
N ASN A 342 -6.01 23.77 -4.12
CA ASN A 342 -5.60 22.55 -4.82
C ASN A 342 -6.66 22.09 -5.81
N PHE A 343 -7.92 22.25 -5.49
CA PHE A 343 -9.01 22.02 -6.42
C PHE A 343 -8.87 22.85 -7.71
N ARG A 344 -8.63 24.17 -7.58
CA ARG A 344 -8.41 25.07 -8.75
C ARG A 344 -7.16 24.70 -9.51
N ARG A 345 -6.10 24.27 -8.82
CA ARG A 345 -4.87 23.79 -9.43
C ARG A 345 -5.10 22.53 -10.24
N GLY A 346 -5.89 21.60 -9.69
CA GLY A 346 -6.32 20.39 -10.38
C GLY A 346 -7.14 20.68 -11.63
N LEU A 347 -8.09 21.61 -11.56
CA LEU A 347 -8.86 22.03 -12.74
C LEU A 347 -7.94 22.51 -13.87
N ARG A 348 -6.96 23.37 -13.56
CA ARG A 348 -5.96 23.83 -14.55
C ARG A 348 -5.14 22.67 -15.11
N ALA A 349 -4.68 21.76 -14.24
CA ALA A 349 -3.88 20.62 -14.62
C ALA A 349 -4.63 19.66 -15.56
N TYR A 350 -5.90 19.38 -15.27
CA TYR A 350 -6.72 18.52 -16.15
C TYR A 350 -7.10 19.21 -17.47
N CYS A 351 -7.26 20.53 -17.50
CA CYS A 351 -7.38 21.24 -18.78
C CYS A 351 -6.12 21.09 -19.64
N LEU A 352 -4.94 21.29 -19.06
CA LEU A 352 -3.66 21.07 -19.75
C LEU A 352 -3.43 19.63 -20.20
N LEU A 353 -3.94 18.67 -19.43
CA LEU A 353 -3.84 17.24 -19.76
C LEU A 353 -4.62 16.89 -21.05
N LEU A 354 -5.66 17.65 -21.34
CA LEU A 354 -6.59 17.40 -22.44
C LEU A 354 -6.32 18.26 -23.69
N GLU A 355 -5.41 19.23 -23.60
CA GLU A 355 -4.90 20.03 -24.71
C GLU A 355 -3.69 19.36 -25.37
#